data_6d9241322a351da9d978f53b9be70cef
#
_entry.id   6d9241322a351da9d978f53b9be70cef
#
_cell.length_a   1.000
_cell.length_b   1.000
_cell.length_c   1.000
_cell.angle_alpha   90.00
_cell.angle_beta   90.00
_cell.angle_gamma   90.00
#
_symmetry.space_group_name_H-M   'P 1'
#
loop_
_entity.id
_entity.type
_entity.pdbx_description
1 polymer ?
#
loop_
_entity_poly.entity_id
_entity_poly.type
_entity_poly.pdbx_seq_one_letter_code
_entity_poly.pdbx_strand_id
1 'polypeptide(L)'
;AVVLYRYLTATTLRFECLPGDYLVRIAANVGRSLGESADLSRYMVTYQQDYDTLPMFYEQETTISCSSGSVVQLPPINVKRFVSKISYNLTAKPADMELKSVQLLTVPSTAALFAGNGPASGNLDDYTHGPEMLLTGRQAAGSYYMLPNLQGVRTSITDQKQKNADNAPPCASWLLIRATRGSKVLAYSVYLGENNTSDFNVRANCHYRLNITLLNDNTADTRIAAYTAAVYDDFDDGNIGGYCVYDPDYSLHVDMVNENSSLAISGRLEVTQGDSDYFEFDRTDCNNSFDFEIYNPKGGNYFYLDYGPSVFTKDNSTLAYRVTLTDEYGFAQSYDFKHTMANIVYAHTSAGGSVTADRCLYTQTA
;
A
#
# COMPACT_ATOMS: atom_id res chain seq x y z
N ALA A 1 15.22 -20.06 36.88
CA ALA A 1 14.54 -21.35 36.68
C ALA A 1 13.02 -21.13 36.76
N VAL A 2 12.21 -21.87 35.98
CA VAL A 2 10.75 -21.87 36.11
C VAL A 2 10.41 -22.61 37.41
N VAL A 3 9.76 -21.89 38.32
CA VAL A 3 9.36 -22.46 39.65
C VAL A 3 7.97 -23.06 39.57
N LEU A 4 7.09 -22.46 38.79
CA LEU A 4 5.71 -22.89 38.59
C LEU A 4 5.24 -22.54 37.18
N TYR A 5 4.63 -23.51 36.48
CA TYR A 5 3.85 -23.30 35.27
C TYR A 5 2.41 -23.82 35.53
N ARG A 6 1.42 -23.06 35.11
CA ARG A 6 0.01 -23.48 35.13
C ARG A 6 -0.76 -22.93 33.92
N TYR A 7 -1.51 -23.81 33.28
CA TYR A 7 -2.58 -23.41 32.36
C TYR A 7 -3.84 -23.15 33.18
N LEU A 8 -4.34 -21.91 33.15
CA LEU A 8 -5.47 -21.49 33.97
C LEU A 8 -6.78 -21.60 33.19
N THR A 9 -7.75 -22.29 33.78
CA THR A 9 -9.15 -22.33 33.33
C THR A 9 -10.06 -21.51 34.28
N ALA A 10 -9.50 -20.92 35.33
CA ALA A 10 -10.19 -20.09 36.30
C ALA A 10 -9.44 -18.77 36.53
N THR A 11 -10.11 -17.77 37.06
CA THR A 11 -9.54 -16.45 37.39
C THR A 11 -8.78 -16.41 38.72
N THR A 12 -8.77 -17.49 39.47
CA THR A 12 -8.07 -17.61 40.77
C THR A 12 -7.09 -18.78 40.73
N LEU A 13 -5.85 -18.52 41.13
CA LEU A 13 -4.81 -19.51 41.24
C LEU A 13 -4.34 -19.59 42.69
N ARG A 14 -4.28 -20.80 43.26
CA ARG A 14 -3.65 -21.10 44.54
C ARG A 14 -2.46 -22.02 44.30
N PHE A 15 -1.32 -21.68 44.88
CA PHE A 15 -0.09 -22.46 44.74
C PHE A 15 0.77 -22.34 46.02
N GLU A 16 1.73 -23.23 46.16
CA GLU A 16 2.71 -23.22 47.22
C GLU A 16 4.07 -22.84 46.69
N CYS A 17 4.77 -21.95 47.35
CA CYS A 17 6.13 -21.56 47.03
C CYS A 17 6.91 -21.16 48.27
N LEU A 18 8.22 -21.11 48.17
CA LEU A 18 9.10 -20.59 49.22
C LEU A 18 9.04 -19.05 49.24
N PRO A 19 9.34 -18.40 50.37
CA PRO A 19 9.57 -16.96 50.39
C PRO A 19 10.71 -16.57 49.42
N GLY A 20 10.55 -15.45 48.73
CA GLY A 20 11.57 -14.98 47.77
C GLY A 20 11.03 -14.01 46.73
N ASP A 21 11.91 -13.61 45.86
CA ASP A 21 11.58 -12.73 44.71
C ASP A 21 11.29 -13.55 43.46
N TYR A 22 10.18 -13.29 42.87
CA TYR A 22 9.67 -14.00 41.69
C TYR A 22 9.33 -13.06 40.58
N LEU A 23 9.66 -13.44 39.34
CA LEU A 23 9.13 -12.81 38.16
C LEU A 23 7.85 -13.53 37.73
N VAL A 24 6.72 -12.87 37.87
CA VAL A 24 5.40 -13.40 37.47
C VAL A 24 5.10 -13.00 36.06
N ARG A 25 4.90 -13.97 35.18
CA ARG A 25 4.51 -13.79 33.78
C ARG A 25 3.17 -14.47 33.53
N ILE A 26 2.23 -13.74 32.91
CA ILE A 26 0.93 -14.27 32.51
C ILE A 26 0.71 -13.93 31.05
N ALA A 27 0.40 -14.95 30.23
CA ALA A 27 -0.07 -14.80 28.86
C ALA A 27 -1.54 -15.23 28.82
N ALA A 28 -2.39 -14.41 28.17
CA ALA A 28 -3.79 -14.74 27.98
C ALA A 28 -4.19 -14.46 26.53
N ASN A 29 -5.20 -15.18 26.03
CA ASN A 29 -5.70 -15.08 24.67
C ASN A 29 -4.62 -15.32 23.59
N VAL A 30 -3.69 -16.24 23.87
CA VAL A 30 -2.61 -16.58 22.93
C VAL A 30 -2.95 -17.75 22.00
N GLY A 31 -4.22 -18.17 22.01
CA GLY A 31 -4.78 -19.15 21.07
C GLY A 31 -4.43 -20.61 21.36
N ARG A 32 -3.46 -20.89 22.27
CA ARG A 32 -3.02 -22.26 22.60
C ARG A 32 -2.42 -22.35 23.99
N SER A 33 -2.38 -23.56 24.55
CA SER A 33 -1.53 -23.87 25.71
C SER A 33 -0.04 -23.79 25.29
N LEU A 34 0.78 -23.13 26.10
CA LEU A 34 2.20 -22.95 25.81
C LEU A 34 3.06 -24.13 26.30
N GLY A 35 2.48 -25.08 27.09
CA GLY A 35 3.18 -26.22 27.64
C GLY A 35 4.05 -25.89 28.85
N GLU A 36 4.34 -26.88 29.69
CA GLU A 36 5.06 -26.69 30.96
C GLU A 36 6.53 -26.33 30.81
N SER A 37 7.13 -26.63 29.66
CA SER A 37 8.54 -26.36 29.34
C SER A 37 8.76 -25.07 28.55
N ALA A 38 7.69 -24.32 28.23
CA ALA A 38 7.81 -23.15 27.42
C ALA A 38 8.59 -22.03 28.12
N ASP A 39 9.63 -21.53 27.46
CA ASP A 39 10.29 -20.29 27.87
C ASP A 39 9.43 -19.09 27.39
N LEU A 40 8.57 -18.62 28.29
CA LEU A 40 7.69 -17.48 28.00
C LEU A 40 8.48 -16.21 27.63
N SER A 41 9.76 -16.11 28.03
CA SER A 41 10.58 -14.95 27.69
C SER A 41 10.81 -14.80 26.16
N ARG A 42 10.68 -15.91 25.42
CA ARG A 42 10.88 -15.98 23.97
C ARG A 42 9.57 -16.11 23.18
N TYR A 43 8.43 -16.00 23.86
CA TYR A 43 7.16 -16.15 23.17
C TYR A 43 6.89 -14.97 22.24
N MET A 44 6.81 -15.27 20.93
CA MET A 44 6.51 -14.29 19.90
C MET A 44 5.01 -14.30 19.55
N VAL A 45 4.42 -13.14 19.47
CA VAL A 45 3.07 -12.92 18.94
C VAL A 45 3.23 -12.51 17.47
N THR A 46 2.51 -13.18 16.59
CA THR A 46 2.44 -12.83 15.17
C THR A 46 1.30 -11.84 14.94
N TYR A 47 1.54 -10.84 14.11
CA TYR A 47 0.53 -9.89 13.69
C TYR A 47 -0.63 -10.60 12.97
N GLN A 48 -1.85 -10.17 13.25
CA GLN A 48 -3.08 -10.58 12.56
C GLN A 48 -3.84 -9.33 12.14
N GLN A 49 -4.42 -9.38 10.96
CA GLN A 49 -5.26 -8.28 10.47
C GLN A 49 -6.54 -8.15 11.31
N ASP A 50 -7.15 -9.29 11.62
CA ASP A 50 -8.33 -9.41 12.46
C ASP A 50 -8.01 -10.28 13.66
N TYR A 51 -8.35 -9.81 14.86
CA TYR A 51 -8.18 -10.53 16.11
C TYR A 51 -9.54 -10.94 16.65
N ASP A 52 -9.82 -12.24 16.69
CA ASP A 52 -10.98 -12.78 17.41
C ASP A 52 -10.87 -12.45 18.92
N THR A 53 -9.67 -12.57 19.45
CA THR A 53 -9.35 -12.22 20.83
C THR A 53 -7.99 -11.55 20.90
N LEU A 54 -7.90 -10.43 21.62
CA LEU A 54 -6.64 -9.70 21.74
C LEU A 54 -5.67 -10.42 22.68
N PRO A 55 -4.43 -10.70 22.27
CA PRO A 55 -3.40 -11.25 23.16
C PRO A 55 -3.14 -10.30 24.32
N MET A 56 -3.01 -10.86 25.53
CA MET A 56 -2.79 -10.09 26.75
C MET A 56 -1.60 -10.64 27.51
N PHE A 57 -0.97 -9.79 28.29
CA PHE A 57 0.18 -10.12 29.09
C PHE A 57 0.19 -9.39 30.44
N TYR A 58 0.96 -9.96 31.35
CA TYR A 58 1.38 -9.34 32.60
C TYR A 58 2.79 -9.82 32.89
N GLU A 59 3.64 -8.91 33.30
CA GLU A 59 4.99 -9.21 33.78
C GLU A 59 5.33 -8.26 34.92
N GLN A 60 5.67 -8.81 36.06
CA GLN A 60 6.08 -8.03 37.24
C GLN A 60 6.93 -8.87 38.19
N GLU A 61 7.95 -8.23 38.73
CA GLU A 61 8.65 -8.76 39.91
C GLU A 61 7.76 -8.65 41.13
N THR A 62 7.70 -9.73 41.92
CA THR A 62 6.83 -9.87 43.07
C THR A 62 7.60 -10.53 44.18
N THR A 63 7.71 -9.87 45.33
CA THR A 63 8.32 -10.43 46.55
C THR A 63 7.24 -11.14 47.39
N ILE A 64 7.45 -12.41 47.67
CA ILE A 64 6.60 -13.19 48.56
C ILE A 64 7.36 -13.37 49.86
N SER A 65 6.85 -12.75 50.92
CA SER A 65 7.37 -12.87 52.26
C SER A 65 6.29 -13.48 53.15
N CYS A 66 6.53 -14.65 53.70
CA CYS A 66 5.61 -15.33 54.61
C CYS A 66 6.36 -16.17 55.63
N SER A 67 5.73 -16.39 56.76
CA SER A 67 6.14 -17.41 57.73
C SER A 67 5.68 -18.80 57.26
N SER A 68 6.39 -19.85 57.61
CA SER A 68 6.03 -21.22 57.25
C SER A 68 4.56 -21.53 57.58
N GLY A 69 3.82 -22.05 56.63
CA GLY A 69 2.41 -22.43 56.78
C GLY A 69 1.39 -21.29 56.70
N SER A 70 1.81 -20.03 56.40
CA SER A 70 0.89 -18.91 56.23
C SER A 70 0.39 -18.83 54.80
N VAL A 71 -0.83 -18.30 54.59
CA VAL A 71 -1.42 -17.99 53.28
C VAL A 71 -1.24 -16.51 53.05
N VAL A 72 -0.57 -16.17 51.93
CA VAL A 72 -0.43 -14.78 51.48
C VAL A 72 -1.35 -14.57 50.31
N GLN A 73 -2.23 -13.58 50.40
CA GLN A 73 -3.06 -13.15 49.30
C GLN A 73 -2.36 -12.05 48.51
N LEU A 74 -2.03 -12.30 47.26
CA LEU A 74 -1.50 -11.31 46.36
C LEU A 74 -2.62 -10.40 45.86
N PRO A 75 -2.32 -9.12 45.51
CA PRO A 75 -3.30 -8.24 44.91
C PRO A 75 -3.78 -8.79 43.56
N PRO A 76 -5.00 -8.41 43.11
CA PRO A 76 -5.50 -8.81 41.81
C PRO A 76 -4.55 -8.40 40.68
N ILE A 77 -4.31 -9.30 39.75
CA ILE A 77 -3.44 -9.08 38.60
C ILE A 77 -4.28 -8.59 37.43
N ASN A 78 -3.93 -7.41 36.89
CA ASN A 78 -4.56 -6.85 35.71
C ASN A 78 -3.69 -7.12 34.49
N VAL A 79 -4.14 -8.03 33.63
CA VAL A 79 -3.48 -8.28 32.33
C VAL A 79 -3.72 -7.12 31.37
N LYS A 80 -2.70 -6.76 30.59
CA LYS A 80 -2.73 -5.67 29.60
C LYS A 80 -2.82 -6.25 28.20
N ARG A 81 -3.53 -5.58 27.29
CA ARG A 81 -3.53 -5.95 25.87
C ARG A 81 -2.14 -5.79 25.29
N PHE A 82 -1.70 -6.74 24.49
CA PHE A 82 -0.39 -6.65 23.82
C PHE A 82 -0.45 -5.80 22.56
N VAL A 83 -1.59 -5.71 21.91
CA VAL A 83 -1.80 -4.88 20.73
C VAL A 83 -2.23 -3.45 21.09
N SER A 84 -1.97 -2.55 20.16
CA SER A 84 -2.48 -1.16 20.19
C SER A 84 -3.63 -1.04 19.23
N LYS A 85 -4.60 -0.17 19.56
CA LYS A 85 -5.68 0.22 18.65
C LYS A 85 -5.37 1.58 18.04
N ILE A 86 -5.44 1.66 16.71
CA ILE A 86 -5.27 2.89 15.94
C ILE A 86 -6.62 3.23 15.33
N SER A 87 -7.34 4.21 15.88
CA SER A 87 -8.60 4.69 15.31
C SER A 87 -8.36 5.98 14.54
N TYR A 88 -9.00 6.10 13.39
CA TYR A 88 -8.91 7.29 12.56
C TYR A 88 -10.30 7.86 12.24
N ASN A 89 -10.36 9.18 12.16
CA ASN A 89 -11.44 9.96 11.56
C ASN A 89 -10.81 10.83 10.48
N LEU A 90 -11.20 10.61 9.23
CA LEU A 90 -10.69 11.32 8.06
C LEU A 90 -11.73 12.32 7.57
N THR A 91 -11.29 13.50 7.19
CA THR A 91 -12.14 14.51 6.53
C THR A 91 -11.35 15.17 5.40
N ALA A 92 -11.82 15.06 4.18
CA ALA A 92 -11.35 15.86 3.05
C ALA A 92 -12.11 17.19 3.03
N LYS A 93 -11.39 18.33 3.23
CA LYS A 93 -12.00 19.65 3.32
C LYS A 93 -12.38 20.24 1.94
N PRO A 94 -11.55 20.11 0.88
CA PRO A 94 -11.95 20.55 -0.45
C PRO A 94 -13.18 19.79 -0.94
N ALA A 95 -14.13 20.53 -1.53
CA ALA A 95 -15.40 19.95 -1.98
C ALA A 95 -15.23 18.97 -3.15
N ASP A 96 -14.17 19.16 -3.93
CA ASP A 96 -13.76 18.38 -5.10
C ASP A 96 -12.74 17.27 -4.78
N MET A 97 -12.44 17.03 -3.48
CA MET A 97 -11.55 15.96 -3.04
C MET A 97 -12.35 14.75 -2.56
N GLU A 98 -11.97 13.57 -3.03
CA GLU A 98 -12.58 12.30 -2.67
C GLU A 98 -11.55 11.36 -2.03
N LEU A 99 -11.88 10.78 -0.88
CA LEU A 99 -11.07 9.73 -0.24
C LEU A 99 -11.22 8.43 -1.03
N LYS A 100 -10.11 7.73 -1.24
CA LYS A 100 -10.08 6.46 -1.99
C LYS A 100 -9.72 5.27 -1.12
N SER A 101 -8.71 5.41 -0.27
CA SER A 101 -8.34 4.35 0.66
C SER A 101 -7.54 4.87 1.85
N VAL A 102 -7.42 4.02 2.86
CA VAL A 102 -6.47 4.17 3.96
C VAL A 102 -5.82 2.82 4.26
N GLN A 103 -4.53 2.84 4.54
CA GLN A 103 -3.78 1.65 4.88
C GLN A 103 -2.77 1.95 6.00
N LEU A 104 -2.62 1.02 6.92
CA LEU A 104 -1.59 1.07 7.95
C LEU A 104 -0.33 0.36 7.45
N LEU A 105 0.77 1.09 7.36
CA LEU A 105 2.04 0.59 6.82
C LEU A 105 3.08 0.43 7.92
N THR A 106 4.07 -0.43 7.66
CA THR A 106 5.21 -0.72 8.54
C THR A 106 4.75 -1.20 9.91
N VAL A 107 3.99 -2.30 9.92
CA VAL A 107 3.51 -2.98 11.12
C VAL A 107 4.47 -4.13 11.44
N PRO A 108 4.99 -4.27 12.67
CA PRO A 108 5.81 -5.42 13.01
C PRO A 108 5.09 -6.74 12.73
N SER A 109 5.72 -7.65 11.98
CA SER A 109 5.17 -8.97 11.66
C SER A 109 5.08 -9.87 12.88
N THR A 110 6.03 -9.70 13.81
CA THR A 110 6.08 -10.39 15.10
C THR A 110 6.62 -9.49 16.20
N ALA A 111 6.24 -9.75 17.44
CA ALA A 111 6.82 -9.07 18.60
C ALA A 111 6.86 -10.00 19.83
N ALA A 112 7.88 -9.86 20.67
CA ALA A 112 8.01 -10.65 21.89
C ALA A 112 7.02 -10.18 22.95
N LEU A 113 6.17 -11.09 23.45
CA LEU A 113 5.08 -10.77 24.38
C LEU A 113 5.59 -10.16 25.69
N PHE A 114 6.74 -10.62 26.19
CA PHE A 114 7.33 -10.22 27.46
C PHE A 114 8.56 -9.32 27.35
N ALA A 115 8.98 -8.95 26.15
CA ALA A 115 10.04 -7.96 25.98
C ALA A 115 9.60 -6.54 26.37
N GLY A 116 8.38 -6.44 26.89
CA GLY A 116 7.77 -5.15 27.21
C GLY A 116 7.58 -4.31 25.94
N ASN A 117 7.73 -3.02 26.09
CA ASN A 117 7.84 -2.09 24.97
C ASN A 117 9.33 -1.94 24.59
N GLY A 118 10.03 -3.07 24.33
CA GLY A 118 11.42 -3.06 23.87
C GLY A 118 11.56 -2.42 22.49
N PRO A 119 12.78 -2.02 22.09
CA PRO A 119 13.00 -1.43 20.78
C PRO A 119 12.55 -2.42 19.68
N ALA A 120 11.84 -1.91 18.70
CA ALA A 120 11.45 -2.68 17.54
C ALA A 120 12.66 -2.93 16.61
N SER A 121 12.54 -3.91 15.71
CA SER A 121 13.56 -4.17 14.69
C SER A 121 13.83 -2.91 13.84
N GLY A 122 15.07 -2.76 13.41
CA GLY A 122 15.48 -1.77 12.41
C GLY A 122 15.51 -2.32 10.98
N ASN A 123 15.13 -3.59 10.77
CA ASN A 123 15.08 -4.23 9.46
C ASN A 123 13.64 -4.22 8.91
N LEU A 124 13.42 -3.64 7.72
CA LEU A 124 12.10 -3.57 7.08
C LEU A 124 11.50 -4.94 6.75
N ASP A 125 12.32 -5.98 6.56
CA ASP A 125 11.85 -7.35 6.32
C ASP A 125 11.06 -7.95 7.50
N ASP A 126 11.20 -7.38 8.68
CA ASP A 126 10.47 -7.80 9.89
C ASP A 126 9.08 -7.13 9.98
N TYR A 127 8.69 -6.37 8.95
CA TYR A 127 7.45 -5.62 8.92
C TYR A 127 6.52 -6.08 7.80
N THR A 128 5.26 -5.83 8.00
CA THR A 128 4.18 -6.06 7.04
C THR A 128 3.25 -4.83 6.97
N HIS A 129 2.17 -4.94 6.23
CA HIS A 129 1.16 -3.91 6.11
C HIS A 129 -0.20 -4.40 6.59
N GLY A 130 -0.99 -3.51 7.17
CA GLY A 130 -2.40 -3.76 7.42
C GLY A 130 -3.20 -3.84 6.11
N PRO A 131 -4.45 -4.30 6.17
CA PRO A 131 -5.32 -4.34 4.99
C PRO A 131 -5.59 -2.92 4.49
N GLU A 132 -5.66 -2.77 3.18
CA GLU A 132 -6.15 -1.53 2.58
C GLU A 132 -7.68 -1.47 2.77
N MET A 133 -8.16 -0.37 3.37
CA MET A 133 -9.57 -0.10 3.54
C MET A 133 -10.02 0.87 2.45
N LEU A 134 -10.83 0.40 1.52
CA LEU A 134 -11.40 1.25 0.47
C LEU A 134 -12.41 2.22 1.06
N LEU A 135 -12.37 3.45 0.59
CA LEU A 135 -13.19 4.55 1.08
C LEU A 135 -13.95 5.20 -0.08
N THR A 136 -15.02 5.88 0.27
CA THR A 136 -15.82 6.69 -0.68
C THR A 136 -16.22 7.99 -0.03
N GLY A 137 -16.35 9.04 -0.84
CA GLY A 137 -16.75 10.35 -0.37
C GLY A 137 -15.67 11.11 0.37
N ARG A 138 -16.06 12.03 1.25
CA ARG A 138 -15.16 12.98 1.90
C ARG A 138 -14.92 12.76 3.39
N GLN A 139 -15.58 11.79 3.97
CA GLN A 139 -15.45 11.45 5.39
C GLN A 139 -15.41 9.95 5.56
N ALA A 140 -14.53 9.50 6.44
CA ALA A 140 -14.41 8.09 6.77
C ALA A 140 -13.90 7.92 8.21
N ALA A 141 -14.26 6.82 8.84
CA ALA A 141 -13.76 6.44 10.15
C ALA A 141 -13.53 4.93 10.20
N GLY A 142 -12.52 4.51 10.96
CA GLY A 142 -12.21 3.10 11.12
C GLY A 142 -11.12 2.87 12.16
N SER A 143 -10.62 1.65 12.22
CA SER A 143 -9.53 1.34 13.12
C SER A 143 -8.73 0.13 12.66
N TYR A 144 -7.47 0.11 13.08
CA TYR A 144 -6.55 -1.02 12.98
C TYR A 144 -6.12 -1.48 14.37
N TYR A 145 -5.72 -2.73 14.47
CA TYR A 145 -4.90 -3.22 15.57
C TYR A 145 -3.49 -3.48 15.04
N MET A 146 -2.49 -3.25 15.88
CA MET A 146 -1.10 -3.55 15.53
C MET A 146 -0.28 -3.96 16.75
N LEU A 147 0.81 -4.67 16.52
CA LEU A 147 1.81 -4.96 17.52
C LEU A 147 2.57 -3.70 17.93
N PRO A 148 3.15 -3.64 19.15
CA PRO A 148 3.97 -2.51 19.56
C PRO A 148 5.14 -2.29 18.60
N ASN A 149 5.40 -1.01 18.27
CA ASN A 149 6.51 -0.59 17.43
C ASN A 149 7.19 0.63 18.04
N LEU A 150 8.32 0.45 18.69
CA LEU A 150 9.03 1.53 19.38
C LEU A 150 10.21 2.01 18.54
N GLN A 151 10.00 3.08 17.77
CA GLN A 151 11.00 3.65 16.87
C GLN A 151 11.71 4.88 17.47
N GLY A 152 11.39 5.22 18.71
CA GLY A 152 12.06 6.28 19.46
C GLY A 152 11.47 7.66 19.26
N VAL A 153 12.23 8.64 19.73
CA VAL A 153 11.85 10.08 19.70
C VAL A 153 12.93 10.85 18.96
N ARG A 154 12.51 11.72 18.02
CA ARG A 154 13.37 12.64 17.27
C ARG A 154 13.15 14.06 17.79
N THR A 155 13.86 14.45 18.84
CA THR A 155 13.67 15.73 19.52
C THR A 155 13.93 16.96 18.65
N SER A 156 14.62 16.78 17.52
CA SER A 156 14.81 17.83 16.52
C SER A 156 13.55 18.22 15.77
N ILE A 157 12.53 17.34 15.77
CA ILE A 157 11.26 17.58 15.08
C ILE A 157 10.33 18.35 16.03
N THR A 158 10.11 19.61 15.73
CA THR A 158 9.27 20.51 16.53
C THR A 158 8.00 20.97 15.81
N ASP A 159 7.95 20.76 14.48
CA ASP A 159 6.79 21.08 13.64
C ASP A 159 6.16 19.77 13.10
N GLN A 160 4.85 19.75 13.07
CA GLN A 160 4.09 18.60 12.54
C GLN A 160 4.45 18.26 11.08
N LYS A 161 4.76 19.25 10.24
CA LYS A 161 5.16 19.02 8.84
C LYS A 161 6.49 18.31 8.70
N GLN A 162 7.36 18.44 9.71
CA GLN A 162 8.63 17.73 9.75
C GLN A 162 8.49 16.27 10.17
N LYS A 163 7.31 15.83 10.63
CA LYS A 163 7.02 14.42 10.89
C LYS A 163 6.64 13.72 9.58
N ASN A 164 7.60 13.57 8.71
CA ASN A 164 7.52 13.11 7.33
C ASN A 164 8.53 12.00 7.06
N ALA A 165 8.57 11.47 5.84
CA ALA A 165 9.46 10.37 5.44
C ALA A 165 10.96 10.72 5.58
N ASP A 166 11.35 11.98 5.35
CA ASP A 166 12.76 12.39 5.41
C ASP A 166 13.32 12.35 6.84
N ASN A 167 12.45 12.53 7.84
CA ASN A 167 12.86 12.65 9.25
C ASN A 167 12.44 11.44 10.10
N ALA A 168 11.51 10.63 9.62
CA ALA A 168 11.05 9.46 10.35
C ALA A 168 12.10 8.35 10.39
N PRO A 169 12.15 7.53 11.47
CA PRO A 169 12.88 6.28 11.42
C PRO A 169 12.33 5.39 10.28
N PRO A 170 13.21 4.64 9.56
CA PRO A 170 12.78 3.82 8.41
C PRO A 170 11.65 2.83 8.73
N CYS A 171 11.63 2.30 9.94
CA CYS A 171 10.64 1.32 10.38
C CYS A 171 9.49 1.94 11.21
N ALA A 172 9.31 3.26 11.18
CA ALA A 172 8.20 3.91 11.86
C ALA A 172 6.86 3.57 11.18
N SER A 173 5.85 3.24 11.99
CA SER A 173 4.50 2.94 11.47
C SER A 173 3.75 4.22 11.10
N TRP A 174 2.98 4.17 10.02
CA TRP A 174 2.26 5.31 9.51
C TRP A 174 0.99 4.90 8.74
N LEU A 175 0.07 5.84 8.59
CA LEU A 175 -1.10 5.71 7.73
C LEU A 175 -0.81 6.34 6.37
N LEU A 176 -1.01 5.56 5.31
CA LEU A 176 -1.14 6.03 3.94
C LEU A 176 -2.61 6.32 3.68
N ILE A 177 -2.92 7.56 3.30
CA ILE A 177 -4.27 7.96 2.94
C ILE A 177 -4.27 8.36 1.48
N ARG A 178 -5.10 7.70 0.68
CA ARG A 178 -5.28 8.00 -0.74
C ARG A 178 -6.50 8.87 -0.96
N ALA A 179 -6.35 9.85 -1.82
CA ALA A 179 -7.43 10.71 -2.27
C ALA A 179 -7.23 11.09 -3.74
N THR A 180 -8.29 11.56 -4.37
CA THR A 180 -8.23 12.19 -5.70
C THR A 180 -8.82 13.58 -5.62
N ARG A 181 -8.31 14.48 -6.48
CA ARG A 181 -8.86 15.81 -6.69
C ARG A 181 -8.85 16.12 -8.18
N GLY A 182 -10.01 16.01 -8.83
CA GLY A 182 -10.05 15.96 -10.29
C GLY A 182 -9.23 14.78 -10.82
N SER A 183 -8.33 15.04 -11.76
CA SER A 183 -7.39 14.05 -12.30
C SER A 183 -6.15 13.79 -11.43
N LYS A 184 -5.95 14.59 -10.37
CA LYS A 184 -4.79 14.46 -9.48
C LYS A 184 -5.00 13.32 -8.49
N VAL A 185 -4.03 12.41 -8.40
CA VAL A 185 -3.92 11.37 -7.38
C VAL A 185 -3.04 11.86 -6.24
N LEU A 186 -3.49 11.66 -5.03
CA LEU A 186 -2.88 12.17 -3.81
C LEU A 186 -2.57 11.04 -2.85
N ALA A 187 -1.38 11.09 -2.23
CA ALA A 187 -0.97 10.21 -1.15
C ALA A 187 -0.52 11.07 0.04
N TYR A 188 -1.18 10.87 1.18
CA TYR A 188 -0.84 11.56 2.43
C TYR A 188 -0.23 10.56 3.40
N SER A 189 0.93 10.91 3.96
CA SER A 189 1.59 10.12 5.00
C SER A 189 1.37 10.73 6.38
N VAL A 190 0.87 9.91 7.32
CA VAL A 190 0.63 10.31 8.72
C VAL A 190 1.32 9.33 9.64
N TYR A 191 2.50 9.72 10.15
CA TYR A 191 3.28 8.90 11.07
C TYR A 191 2.66 8.82 12.45
N LEU A 192 2.63 7.60 13.02
CA LEU A 192 2.10 7.33 14.35
C LEU A 192 3.07 7.74 15.45
N GLY A 193 2.57 7.83 16.67
CA GLY A 193 3.33 8.13 17.88
C GLY A 193 2.46 8.79 18.95
N GLU A 194 3.04 9.09 20.09
CA GLU A 194 2.33 9.73 21.22
C GLU A 194 2.03 11.20 21.00
N ASN A 195 2.69 11.84 20.02
CA ASN A 195 2.45 13.20 19.61
C ASN A 195 2.50 13.36 18.09
N ASN A 196 2.15 14.52 17.58
CA ASN A 196 2.14 14.82 16.15
C ASN A 196 3.47 15.41 15.62
N THR A 197 4.54 15.38 16.42
CA THR A 197 5.86 15.90 16.05
C THR A 197 6.95 14.83 16.19
N SER A 198 7.55 14.69 17.35
CA SER A 198 8.82 14.02 17.58
C SER A 198 8.75 12.53 17.93
N ASP A 199 7.63 12.03 18.41
CA ASP A 199 7.50 10.65 18.88
C ASP A 199 7.02 9.70 17.78
N PHE A 200 7.71 8.55 17.62
CA PHE A 200 7.39 7.49 16.66
C PHE A 200 7.12 6.15 17.35
N ASN A 201 6.75 6.18 18.63
CA ASN A 201 6.49 4.97 19.39
C ASN A 201 5.01 4.61 19.37
N VAL A 202 4.72 3.35 19.03
CA VAL A 202 3.42 2.73 19.21
C VAL A 202 3.54 1.70 20.33
N ARG A 203 2.99 2.02 21.51
CA ARG A 203 3.12 1.19 22.73
C ARG A 203 1.96 0.23 22.88
N ALA A 204 2.23 -0.95 23.46
CA ALA A 204 1.20 -1.91 23.83
C ALA A 204 0.13 -1.29 24.73
N ASN A 205 -1.08 -1.83 24.67
CA ASN A 205 -2.23 -1.42 25.48
C ASN A 205 -2.65 0.05 25.34
N CYS A 206 -2.25 0.71 24.24
CA CYS A 206 -2.60 2.09 23.96
C CYS A 206 -3.70 2.19 22.88
N HIS A 207 -4.49 3.25 22.96
CA HIS A 207 -5.47 3.62 21.95
C HIS A 207 -5.10 4.98 21.35
N TYR A 208 -4.54 4.95 20.16
CA TYR A 208 -4.24 6.15 19.38
C TYR A 208 -5.49 6.59 18.63
N ARG A 209 -5.89 7.84 18.79
CA ARG A 209 -7.05 8.43 18.12
C ARG A 209 -6.59 9.56 17.23
N LEU A 210 -6.72 9.37 15.93
CA LEU A 210 -6.26 10.28 14.91
C LEU A 210 -7.46 11.00 14.29
N ASN A 211 -7.50 12.33 14.42
CA ASN A 211 -8.44 13.18 13.69
C ASN A 211 -7.64 13.89 12.60
N ILE A 212 -7.82 13.45 11.36
CA ILE A 212 -7.01 13.87 10.21
C ILE A 212 -7.90 14.66 9.26
N THR A 213 -7.49 15.89 8.96
CA THR A 213 -8.15 16.73 7.98
C THR A 213 -7.21 17.00 6.82
N LEU A 214 -7.57 16.54 5.63
CA LEU A 214 -6.88 16.85 4.39
C LEU A 214 -7.33 18.25 3.95
N LEU A 215 -6.44 19.22 4.05
CA LEU A 215 -6.76 20.64 3.84
C LEU A 215 -6.58 21.06 2.38
N ASN A 216 -5.60 20.50 1.69
CA ASN A 216 -5.21 20.87 0.33
C ASN A 216 -4.33 19.76 -0.28
N ASP A 217 -3.89 19.97 -1.50
CA ASP A 217 -3.02 19.11 -2.29
C ASP A 217 -1.64 19.73 -2.57
N ASN A 218 -1.20 20.63 -1.69
CA ASN A 218 0.07 21.34 -1.87
C ASN A 218 1.26 20.45 -1.47
N THR A 219 2.02 20.00 -2.44
CA THR A 219 3.20 19.15 -2.30
C THR A 219 4.45 19.86 -1.74
N ALA A 220 4.38 21.18 -1.48
CA ALA A 220 5.36 21.84 -0.63
C ALA A 220 5.33 21.32 0.82
N ASP A 221 4.23 20.69 1.24
CA ASP A 221 4.18 19.85 2.42
C ASP A 221 4.61 18.42 2.03
N THR A 222 5.82 18.02 2.39
CA THR A 222 6.43 16.75 2.01
C THR A 222 5.72 15.50 2.57
N ARG A 223 4.66 15.69 3.37
CA ARG A 223 3.75 14.61 3.75
C ARG A 223 2.72 14.30 2.66
N ILE A 224 2.69 15.11 1.60
CA ILE A 224 1.75 14.99 0.48
C ILE A 224 2.56 14.68 -0.78
N ALA A 225 2.31 13.54 -1.38
CA ALA A 225 2.77 13.21 -2.71
C ALA A 225 1.59 13.30 -3.68
N ALA A 226 1.85 13.79 -4.89
CA ALA A 226 0.80 13.96 -5.89
C ALA A 226 1.32 13.73 -7.31
N TYR A 227 0.49 13.11 -8.13
CA TYR A 227 0.73 13.02 -9.56
C TYR A 227 -0.56 13.15 -10.35
N THR A 228 -0.43 13.53 -11.61
CA THR A 228 -1.49 13.48 -12.61
C THR A 228 -0.98 12.68 -13.80
N ALA A 229 -1.80 11.77 -14.31
CA ALA A 229 -1.53 11.06 -15.54
C ALA A 229 -2.61 11.39 -16.58
N ALA A 230 -2.21 11.73 -17.80
CA ALA A 230 -3.07 11.76 -18.95
C ALA A 230 -2.59 10.67 -19.92
N VAL A 231 -3.47 9.73 -20.23
CA VAL A 231 -3.19 8.63 -21.14
C VAL A 231 -4.09 8.79 -22.36
N TYR A 232 -3.49 8.89 -23.52
CA TYR A 232 -4.18 8.96 -24.79
C TYR A 232 -3.37 8.24 -25.85
N ASP A 233 -4.01 7.78 -26.87
CA ASP A 233 -3.35 7.27 -28.06
C ASP A 233 -3.45 8.30 -29.18
N ASP A 234 -2.43 8.34 -30.00
CA ASP A 234 -2.38 9.18 -31.18
C ASP A 234 -2.15 8.29 -32.39
N PHE A 235 -2.89 8.60 -33.45
CA PHE A 235 -2.79 7.92 -34.72
C PHE A 235 -2.23 8.90 -35.73
N ASP A 236 -0.98 8.68 -36.12
CA ASP A 236 -0.41 9.39 -37.27
C ASP A 236 -0.77 8.62 -38.55
N ASP A 237 -1.63 9.17 -39.37
CA ASP A 237 -2.02 8.58 -40.64
C ASP A 237 -0.87 8.52 -41.66
N GLY A 238 0.33 8.94 -41.28
CA GLY A 238 1.55 8.86 -42.08
C GLY A 238 1.44 9.61 -43.41
N ASN A 239 0.55 10.59 -43.51
CA ASN A 239 0.27 11.30 -44.75
C ASN A 239 1.36 12.32 -45.05
N ILE A 240 2.47 11.86 -45.56
CA ILE A 240 3.55 12.72 -46.04
C ILE A 240 3.33 12.98 -47.55
N GLY A 241 2.79 14.14 -47.86
CA GLY A 241 2.74 14.66 -49.25
C GLY A 241 1.77 13.94 -50.19
N GLY A 242 0.68 13.38 -49.66
CA GLY A 242 -0.34 12.70 -50.47
C GLY A 242 -0.04 11.24 -50.78
N TYR A 243 0.93 10.65 -50.14
CA TYR A 243 1.25 9.23 -50.21
C TYR A 243 0.85 8.57 -48.87
N CYS A 244 0.06 7.49 -48.95
CA CYS A 244 -0.09 6.61 -47.80
C CYS A 244 1.21 5.86 -47.59
N VAL A 245 1.90 6.10 -46.49
CA VAL A 245 3.06 5.33 -46.08
C VAL A 245 2.57 4.06 -45.36
N TYR A 246 3.23 2.96 -45.63
CA TYR A 246 2.99 1.66 -45.05
C TYR A 246 3.30 1.64 -43.56
N ASP A 247 2.69 1.79 -42.68
CA ASP A 247 2.71 1.67 -41.22
C ASP A 247 2.05 2.92 -40.63
N PRO A 248 0.75 2.86 -40.36
CA PRO A 248 0.17 3.82 -39.47
C PRO A 248 0.85 3.64 -38.10
N ASP A 249 1.71 4.59 -37.78
CA ASP A 249 2.33 4.64 -36.46
C ASP A 249 1.27 5.03 -35.44
N TYR A 250 0.85 4.06 -34.62
CA TYR A 250 0.14 4.37 -33.41
C TYR A 250 1.15 4.64 -32.31
N SER A 251 0.87 5.62 -31.50
CA SER A 251 1.63 5.84 -30.29
C SER A 251 0.70 5.96 -29.09
N LEU A 252 1.03 5.25 -28.04
CA LEU A 252 0.46 5.45 -26.73
C LEU A 252 1.27 6.53 -26.00
N HIS A 253 0.58 7.58 -25.62
CA HIS A 253 1.15 8.68 -24.85
C HIS A 253 0.74 8.55 -23.39
N VAL A 254 1.72 8.64 -22.50
CA VAL A 254 1.49 8.73 -21.06
C VAL A 254 2.17 10.00 -20.58
N ASP A 255 1.41 11.08 -20.49
CA ASP A 255 1.90 12.35 -19.97
C ASP A 255 1.79 12.37 -18.45
N MET A 256 2.93 12.49 -17.80
CA MET A 256 3.03 12.46 -16.35
C MET A 256 3.42 13.82 -15.79
N VAL A 257 2.71 14.27 -14.77
CA VAL A 257 3.12 15.36 -13.89
C VAL A 257 3.23 14.79 -12.48
N ASN A 258 4.41 14.32 -12.14
CA ASN A 258 4.72 13.90 -10.77
C ASN A 258 5.34 15.08 -10.02
N GLU A 259 4.59 15.66 -9.10
CA GLU A 259 5.03 16.82 -8.31
C GLU A 259 6.11 16.45 -7.30
N ASN A 260 6.15 15.18 -6.89
CA ASN A 260 7.15 14.62 -5.99
C ASN A 260 7.94 13.54 -6.75
N SER A 261 9.23 13.73 -6.91
CA SER A 261 10.12 12.84 -7.67
C SER A 261 10.27 11.41 -7.12
N SER A 262 9.59 11.08 -6.03
CA SER A 262 9.70 9.81 -5.31
C SER A 262 8.63 8.77 -5.67
N LEU A 263 7.58 9.13 -6.43
CA LEU A 263 6.56 8.16 -6.81
C LEU A 263 6.99 7.41 -8.07
N ALA A 264 7.30 6.13 -7.93
CA ALA A 264 7.49 5.23 -9.04
C ALA A 264 6.14 4.75 -9.58
N ILE A 265 5.99 4.73 -10.91
CA ILE A 265 4.76 4.34 -11.59
C ILE A 265 5.11 3.31 -12.64
N SER A 266 4.43 2.17 -12.61
CA SER A 266 4.49 1.12 -13.63
C SER A 266 3.22 1.12 -14.46
N GLY A 267 3.33 0.66 -15.70
CA GLY A 267 2.22 0.52 -16.62
C GLY A 267 2.00 -0.94 -16.99
N ARG A 268 0.74 -1.29 -17.26
CA ARG A 268 0.36 -2.56 -17.86
C ARG A 268 -0.64 -2.30 -18.97
N LEU A 269 -0.36 -2.82 -20.15
CA LEU A 269 -1.27 -2.86 -21.28
C LEU A 269 -1.87 -4.26 -21.37
N GLU A 270 -3.19 -4.36 -21.55
CA GLU A 270 -3.91 -5.63 -21.74
C GLU A 270 -4.83 -5.50 -22.95
N VAL A 271 -4.71 -6.43 -23.91
CA VAL A 271 -5.63 -6.54 -25.03
C VAL A 271 -6.93 -7.13 -24.52
N THR A 272 -8.03 -6.38 -24.60
CA THR A 272 -9.35 -6.75 -24.10
C THR A 272 -10.29 -7.29 -25.19
N GLN A 273 -10.02 -6.94 -26.46
CA GLN A 273 -10.75 -7.43 -27.63
C GLN A 273 -9.85 -7.39 -28.84
N GLY A 274 -9.90 -8.42 -29.69
CA GLY A 274 -9.12 -8.56 -30.91
C GLY A 274 -8.10 -9.68 -30.80
N ASP A 275 -7.29 -9.82 -31.87
CA ASP A 275 -6.26 -10.84 -31.93
C ASP A 275 -4.92 -10.24 -31.51
N SER A 276 -4.42 -10.70 -30.37
CA SER A 276 -3.15 -10.23 -29.81
C SER A 276 -1.93 -10.60 -30.64
N ASP A 277 -2.04 -11.63 -31.49
CA ASP A 277 -0.93 -12.06 -32.36
C ASP A 277 -0.54 -11.00 -33.41
N TYR A 278 -1.34 -9.96 -33.55
CA TYR A 278 -1.13 -8.85 -34.50
C TYR A 278 -0.81 -7.53 -33.82
N PHE A 279 -0.55 -7.55 -32.52
CA PHE A 279 -0.33 -6.34 -31.75
C PHE A 279 1.06 -6.37 -31.10
N GLU A 280 1.89 -5.42 -31.47
CA GLU A 280 3.18 -5.19 -30.87
C GLU A 280 3.15 -3.90 -30.03
N PHE A 281 3.67 -3.98 -28.82
CA PHE A 281 3.89 -2.83 -27.98
C PHE A 281 5.40 -2.60 -27.86
N ASP A 282 5.83 -1.41 -28.27
CA ASP A 282 7.24 -1.01 -28.29
C ASP A 282 8.14 -2.06 -28.97
N ARG A 283 7.67 -2.58 -30.13
CA ARG A 283 8.33 -3.59 -30.98
C ARG A 283 8.46 -4.98 -30.30
N THR A 284 7.60 -5.27 -29.38
CA THR A 284 7.54 -6.57 -28.70
C THR A 284 6.13 -7.13 -28.79
N ASP A 285 6.01 -8.40 -29.17
CA ASP A 285 4.72 -9.11 -29.22
C ASP A 285 4.04 -9.06 -27.86
N CYS A 286 2.81 -8.58 -27.80
CA CYS A 286 2.11 -8.37 -26.53
C CYS A 286 1.56 -9.62 -25.87
N ASN A 287 1.38 -10.73 -26.59
CA ASN A 287 0.80 -11.97 -26.04
C ASN A 287 -0.38 -11.75 -25.07
N ASN A 288 -1.29 -10.81 -25.39
CA ASN A 288 -2.42 -10.32 -24.58
C ASN A 288 -2.08 -9.29 -23.49
N SER A 289 -0.87 -9.18 -23.01
CA SER A 289 -0.49 -8.16 -22.03
C SER A 289 1.01 -7.83 -22.08
N PHE A 290 1.32 -6.60 -21.73
CA PHE A 290 2.69 -6.08 -21.66
C PHE A 290 2.85 -5.19 -20.44
N ASP A 291 3.88 -5.44 -19.63
CA ASP A 291 4.24 -4.59 -18.49
C ASP A 291 5.37 -3.64 -18.89
N PHE A 292 5.26 -2.37 -18.54
CA PHE A 292 6.23 -1.34 -18.89
C PHE A 292 6.46 -0.35 -17.75
N GLU A 293 7.59 0.31 -17.77
CA GLU A 293 7.96 1.32 -16.79
C GLU A 293 7.80 2.73 -17.36
N ILE A 294 7.39 3.66 -16.51
CA ILE A 294 7.36 5.08 -16.86
C ILE A 294 8.77 5.63 -16.69
N TYR A 295 9.49 5.84 -17.79
CA TYR A 295 10.86 6.32 -17.79
C TYR A 295 11.01 7.82 -17.53
N ASN A 296 9.96 8.60 -17.80
CA ASN A 296 9.92 10.04 -17.52
C ASN A 296 8.75 10.39 -16.60
N PRO A 297 8.93 10.33 -15.27
CA PRO A 297 7.83 10.56 -14.33
C PRO A 297 7.35 12.01 -14.23
N LYS A 298 7.97 12.93 -14.99
CA LYS A 298 7.63 14.36 -15.02
C LYS A 298 7.41 14.90 -16.44
N GLY A 299 7.08 14.05 -17.38
CA GLY A 299 6.90 14.45 -18.76
C GLY A 299 6.21 13.39 -19.59
N GLY A 300 6.30 13.53 -20.89
CA GLY A 300 5.74 12.59 -21.84
C GLY A 300 6.54 11.30 -21.93
N ASN A 301 5.83 10.20 -22.02
CA ASN A 301 6.35 8.88 -22.32
C ASN A 301 5.61 8.38 -23.56
N TYR A 302 6.34 7.89 -24.52
CA TYR A 302 5.84 7.46 -25.81
C TYR A 302 6.15 5.99 -25.99
N PHE A 303 5.15 5.22 -26.37
CA PHE A 303 5.28 3.80 -26.65
C PHE A 303 4.68 3.54 -28.03
N TYR A 304 5.39 2.86 -28.89
CA TYR A 304 4.89 2.47 -30.19
C TYR A 304 3.85 1.35 -30.03
N LEU A 305 2.72 1.52 -30.73
CA LEU A 305 1.71 0.51 -30.91
C LEU A 305 1.72 0.12 -32.39
N ASP A 306 2.21 -1.05 -32.69
CA ASP A 306 2.24 -1.55 -34.05
C ASP A 306 1.19 -2.63 -34.25
N TYR A 307 0.48 -2.54 -35.37
CA TYR A 307 -0.49 -3.53 -35.78
C TYR A 307 0.07 -4.28 -36.98
N GLY A 308 0.29 -5.57 -36.83
CA GLY A 308 0.76 -6.40 -37.91
C GLY A 308 -0.14 -6.31 -39.15
N PRO A 309 0.41 -6.40 -40.35
CA PRO A 309 -0.29 -6.17 -41.63
C PRO A 309 -1.56 -6.99 -41.83
N SER A 310 -1.66 -8.13 -41.17
CA SER A 310 -2.80 -9.05 -41.28
C SER A 310 -4.07 -8.55 -40.58
N VAL A 311 -3.97 -7.64 -39.61
CA VAL A 311 -5.13 -6.99 -38.96
C VAL A 311 -5.87 -6.12 -39.98
N PHE A 312 -5.16 -5.51 -40.91
CA PHE A 312 -5.69 -4.61 -41.89
C PHE A 312 -6.41 -5.30 -43.07
N THR A 313 -6.36 -6.61 -43.15
CA THR A 313 -7.02 -7.39 -44.22
C THR A 313 -8.45 -7.81 -43.84
N LYS A 314 -8.91 -7.58 -42.62
CA LYS A 314 -10.25 -7.96 -42.16
C LYS A 314 -11.13 -6.71 -42.02
N ASP A 315 -12.17 -6.60 -42.84
CA ASP A 315 -13.21 -5.58 -42.67
C ASP A 315 -13.83 -5.64 -41.28
N ASN A 316 -13.92 -4.44 -40.62
CA ASN A 316 -14.53 -4.26 -39.32
C ASN A 316 -13.85 -5.01 -38.16
N SER A 317 -12.56 -5.30 -38.25
CA SER A 317 -11.83 -5.78 -37.08
C SER A 317 -11.82 -4.71 -35.98
N THR A 318 -12.08 -5.12 -34.74
CA THR A 318 -12.02 -4.23 -33.58
C THR A 318 -10.87 -4.67 -32.69
N LEU A 319 -10.03 -3.72 -32.33
CA LEU A 319 -9.04 -3.90 -31.29
C LEU A 319 -9.42 -3.02 -30.09
N ALA A 320 -9.46 -3.58 -28.92
CA ALA A 320 -9.59 -2.82 -27.69
C ALA A 320 -8.51 -3.25 -26.71
N TYR A 321 -7.98 -2.29 -25.99
CA TYR A 321 -6.98 -2.53 -24.97
C TYR A 321 -7.19 -1.63 -23.76
N ARG A 322 -6.65 -2.05 -22.64
CA ARG A 322 -6.66 -1.32 -21.39
C ARG A 322 -5.24 -1.01 -20.97
N VAL A 323 -5.00 0.23 -20.60
CA VAL A 323 -3.76 0.65 -19.96
C VAL A 323 -4.04 0.89 -18.50
N THR A 324 -3.29 0.23 -17.62
CA THR A 324 -3.38 0.43 -16.17
C THR A 324 -2.06 0.99 -15.68
N LEU A 325 -2.10 2.16 -15.05
CA LEU A 325 -0.97 2.77 -14.36
C LEU A 325 -1.09 2.49 -12.87
N THR A 326 -0.04 1.95 -12.27
CA THR A 326 0.00 1.60 -10.85
C THR A 326 1.18 2.28 -10.19
N ASP A 327 0.96 3.00 -9.09
CA ASP A 327 2.04 3.60 -8.33
C ASP A 327 2.67 2.63 -7.32
N GLU A 328 3.80 3.02 -6.74
CA GLU A 328 4.58 2.21 -5.78
C GLU A 328 3.80 1.73 -4.55
N TYR A 329 2.64 2.33 -4.27
CA TYR A 329 1.75 1.94 -3.18
C TYR A 329 0.56 1.10 -3.65
N GLY A 330 0.53 0.70 -4.94
CA GLY A 330 -0.51 -0.17 -5.50
C GLY A 330 -1.79 0.53 -5.92
N PHE A 331 -1.84 1.88 -5.94
CA PHE A 331 -3.01 2.59 -6.46
C PHE A 331 -3.01 2.55 -7.97
N ALA A 332 -4.07 1.98 -8.55
CA ALA A 332 -4.19 1.75 -9.98
C ALA A 332 -5.25 2.65 -10.62
N GLN A 333 -4.94 3.18 -11.80
CA GLN A 333 -5.87 3.90 -12.68
C GLN A 333 -5.87 3.21 -14.04
N SER A 334 -7.06 2.96 -14.60
CA SER A 334 -7.20 2.28 -15.88
C SER A 334 -7.83 3.19 -16.92
N TYR A 335 -7.39 3.04 -18.16
CA TYR A 335 -7.80 3.79 -19.34
C TYR A 335 -8.13 2.77 -20.43
N ASP A 336 -9.32 2.84 -20.99
CA ASP A 336 -9.81 1.91 -22.02
C ASP A 336 -9.78 2.58 -23.40
N PHE A 337 -9.22 1.88 -24.38
CA PHE A 337 -9.13 2.31 -25.77
C PHE A 337 -9.79 1.29 -26.67
N LYS A 338 -10.41 1.78 -27.75
CA LYS A 338 -11.08 0.93 -28.73
C LYS A 338 -10.96 1.51 -30.12
N HIS A 339 -10.43 0.73 -31.03
CA HIS A 339 -10.28 1.06 -32.44
C HIS A 339 -11.07 0.07 -33.30
N THR A 340 -11.83 0.58 -34.27
CA THR A 340 -12.51 -0.24 -35.26
C THR A 340 -11.89 0.05 -36.61
N MET A 341 -11.27 -0.95 -37.22
CA MET A 341 -10.65 -0.88 -38.52
C MET A 341 -11.71 -1.09 -39.61
N ALA A 342 -12.11 -0.03 -40.27
CA ALA A 342 -13.02 -0.11 -41.41
C ALA A 342 -12.28 0.23 -42.69
N ASN A 343 -12.15 -0.74 -43.60
CA ASN A 343 -11.68 -0.55 -44.98
C ASN A 343 -10.30 0.09 -45.09
N ILE A 344 -9.27 -0.51 -44.56
CA ILE A 344 -7.90 -0.08 -44.82
C ILE A 344 -7.48 -0.49 -46.22
N VAL A 345 -6.90 0.44 -46.91
CA VAL A 345 -6.48 0.32 -48.28
C VAL A 345 -5.01 0.64 -48.39
N TYR A 346 -4.27 -0.30 -48.93
CA TYR A 346 -2.85 -0.18 -49.17
C TYR A 346 -2.57 0.57 -50.46
N ALA A 347 -1.62 1.50 -50.44
CA ALA A 347 -1.00 2.03 -51.65
C ALA A 347 0.23 1.20 -51.99
N HIS A 348 0.21 0.52 -53.15
CA HIS A 348 1.38 -0.14 -53.68
C HIS A 348 2.12 0.78 -54.66
N THR A 349 3.40 1.02 -54.43
CA THR A 349 4.29 1.50 -55.47
C THR A 349 4.80 0.33 -56.29
N SER A 350 4.37 0.20 -57.52
CA SER A 350 5.02 -0.73 -58.43
C SER A 350 6.39 -0.20 -58.85
N ALA A 351 7.32 -1.10 -59.21
CA ALA A 351 8.70 -0.80 -59.60
C ALA A 351 8.82 0.13 -60.87
N GLY A 352 7.73 0.66 -61.35
CA GLY A 352 7.64 1.61 -62.48
C GLY A 352 7.07 2.99 -62.12
N GLY A 353 6.90 3.30 -60.86
CA GLY A 353 6.49 4.66 -60.41
C GLY A 353 5.01 5.00 -60.55
N SER A 354 4.13 4.04 -60.81
CA SER A 354 2.68 4.26 -60.73
C SER A 354 2.15 3.85 -59.36
N VAL A 355 1.48 4.74 -58.67
CA VAL A 355 0.79 4.52 -57.40
C VAL A 355 -0.61 3.99 -57.75
N THR A 356 -0.92 2.77 -57.40
CA THR A 356 -2.29 2.27 -57.40
C THR A 356 -2.82 2.36 -55.97
N ALA A 357 -3.69 3.33 -55.72
CA ALA A 357 -4.34 3.46 -54.41
C ALA A 357 -5.49 2.47 -54.32
N ASP A 358 -5.33 1.44 -53.51
CA ASP A 358 -6.39 0.61 -53.02
C ASP A 358 -6.76 1.06 -51.60
N ARG A 359 -7.69 1.95 -51.51
CA ARG A 359 -8.35 2.63 -50.37
C ARG A 359 -7.80 2.49 -48.96
N CYS A 360 -7.57 3.58 -48.31
CA CYS A 360 -7.37 3.68 -46.90
C CYS A 360 -8.49 4.53 -46.28
N LEU A 361 -9.42 3.94 -45.57
CA LEU A 361 -10.43 4.66 -44.81
C LEU A 361 -10.39 4.18 -43.37
N TYR A 362 -9.84 5.01 -42.52
CA TYR A 362 -9.86 4.87 -41.08
C TYR A 362 -11.02 5.71 -40.52
N THR A 363 -11.82 5.12 -39.64
CA THR A 363 -12.77 5.86 -38.81
C THR A 363 -12.53 5.49 -37.36
N GLN A 364 -11.99 6.41 -36.58
CA GLN A 364 -11.99 6.32 -35.14
C GLN A 364 -13.41 6.56 -34.64
N THR A 365 -14.00 5.61 -33.96
CA THR A 365 -15.22 5.82 -33.17
C THR A 365 -14.82 5.92 -31.71
N ALA A 366 -14.97 7.14 -31.14
CA ALA A 366 -14.82 7.39 -29.73
C ALA A 366 -15.87 6.62 -28.90
#